data_4468886f66d238d072cb076a60d2f8ef
#
_entry.id   4468886f66d238d072cb076a60d2f8ef
#
_cell.length_a   1.000
_cell.length_b   1.000
_cell.length_c   1.000
_cell.angle_alpha   90.00
_cell.angle_beta   90.00
_cell.angle_gamma   90.00
#
_symmetry.space_group_name_H-M   'P 1'
#
loop_
_entity.id
_entity.type
_entity.pdbx_description
1 polymer ?
#
loop_
_entity_poly.entity_id
_entity_poly.type
_entity_poly.pdbx_seq_one_letter_code
_entity_poly.pdbx_strand_id
1 'polypeptide(L)'
;MATRFVATEECDASDEFKQAYINAKQEDVKIVKSPVGMPGRAIYNNFIKQTEQSKCKIDKCYKCIKTCDITKTPYCITKALINAVEGNMNKALVFCGSNVYKIKEVVSVHNLMKELTCEI
;
A
#
# COMPACT_ATOMS: atom_id res chain seq x y z
N MET A 1 0.63 0.75 -13.97
CA MET A 1 0.67 2.23 -14.10
C MET A 1 0.26 2.93 -12.80
N ALA A 2 -0.76 2.44 -12.07
CA ALA A 2 -1.26 3.13 -10.86
C ALA A 2 -0.18 3.46 -9.82
N THR A 3 0.74 2.54 -9.55
CA THR A 3 1.83 2.75 -8.59
C THR A 3 2.65 4.00 -8.90
N ARG A 4 2.92 4.28 -10.17
CA ARG A 4 3.68 5.46 -10.60
C ARG A 4 2.95 6.77 -10.26
N PHE A 5 1.62 6.77 -10.36
CA PHE A 5 0.80 7.96 -10.08
C PHE A 5 0.64 8.23 -8.58
N VAL A 6 0.91 7.27 -7.71
CA VAL A 6 0.93 7.51 -6.25
C VAL A 6 2.06 8.46 -5.87
N ALA A 7 3.22 8.33 -6.49
CA ALA A 7 4.37 9.21 -6.25
C ALA A 7 4.27 10.51 -7.05
N THR A 8 3.15 11.20 -6.93
CA THR A 8 2.90 12.49 -7.59
C THR A 8 2.45 13.54 -6.57
N GLU A 9 2.70 14.80 -6.90
CA GLU A 9 2.31 15.93 -6.06
C GLU A 9 0.80 16.00 -5.87
N GLU A 10 0.04 15.64 -6.90
CA GLU A 10 -1.43 15.71 -6.93
C GLU A 10 -2.10 14.54 -6.18
N CYS A 11 -1.38 13.50 -5.83
CA CYS A 11 -1.93 12.40 -5.03
C CYS A 11 -2.28 12.87 -3.61
N ASP A 12 -3.50 12.59 -3.17
CA ASP A 12 -4.01 13.03 -1.86
C ASP A 12 -3.45 12.25 -0.66
N ALA A 13 -2.67 11.20 -0.89
CA ALA A 13 -2.07 10.44 0.19
C ALA A 13 -1.02 11.27 0.94
N SER A 14 -0.74 10.90 2.19
CA SER A 14 0.29 11.55 3.00
C SER A 14 1.68 11.43 2.37
N ASP A 15 2.59 12.31 2.76
CA ASP A 15 3.98 12.27 2.30
C ASP A 15 4.68 10.98 2.73
N GLU A 16 4.38 10.48 3.91
CA GLU A 16 4.91 9.20 4.43
C GLU A 16 4.53 8.04 3.51
N PHE A 17 3.31 8.04 2.99
CA PHE A 17 2.86 7.02 2.03
C PHE A 17 3.65 7.09 0.73
N LYS A 18 3.84 8.30 0.19
CA LYS A 18 4.65 8.53 -1.03
C LYS A 18 6.11 8.14 -0.81
N GLN A 19 6.68 8.47 0.34
CA GLN A 19 8.06 8.11 0.69
C GLN A 19 8.24 6.60 0.81
N ALA A 20 7.22 5.86 1.26
CA ALA A 20 7.27 4.40 1.29
C ALA A 20 7.51 3.82 -0.11
N TYR A 21 6.89 4.39 -1.14
CA TYR A 21 7.14 3.98 -2.53
C TYR A 21 8.55 4.32 -3.01
N ILE A 22 9.03 5.52 -2.67
CA ILE A 22 10.36 6.00 -3.09
C ILE A 22 11.47 5.18 -2.43
N ASN A 23 11.31 4.85 -1.15
CA ASN A 23 12.30 4.10 -0.37
C ASN A 23 12.24 2.58 -0.59
N ALA A 24 11.21 2.08 -1.28
CA ALA A 24 11.06 0.65 -1.52
C ALA A 24 12.17 0.11 -2.43
N LYS A 25 12.73 -1.03 -2.05
CA LYS A 25 13.69 -1.78 -2.84
C LYS A 25 13.00 -2.97 -3.49
N GLN A 26 13.62 -3.55 -4.49
CA GLN A 26 13.06 -4.73 -5.19
C GLN A 26 12.77 -5.88 -4.21
N GLU A 27 13.65 -6.10 -3.24
CA GLU A 27 13.50 -7.13 -2.21
C GLU A 27 12.35 -6.87 -1.23
N ASP A 28 11.88 -5.63 -1.11
CA ASP A 28 10.77 -5.27 -0.22
C ASP A 28 9.40 -5.61 -0.79
N VAL A 29 9.33 -5.92 -2.08
CA VAL A 29 8.07 -6.24 -2.77
C VAL A 29 7.72 -7.70 -2.52
N LYS A 30 6.66 -7.97 -1.78
CA LYS A 30 6.24 -9.30 -1.36
C LYS A 30 4.77 -9.57 -1.71
N ILE A 31 4.45 -10.84 -1.92
CA ILE A 31 3.07 -11.29 -2.00
C ILE A 31 2.57 -11.53 -0.58
N VAL A 32 1.48 -10.89 -0.21
CA VAL A 32 0.89 -10.97 1.13
C VAL A 32 -0.54 -11.50 1.07
N LYS A 33 -0.96 -12.16 2.15
CA LYS A 33 -2.35 -12.57 2.31
C LYS A 33 -3.22 -11.36 2.61
N SER A 34 -4.35 -11.28 1.95
CA SER A 34 -5.31 -10.20 2.15
C SER A 34 -6.62 -10.76 2.71
N PRO A 35 -7.30 -10.03 3.62
CA PRO A 35 -8.62 -10.41 4.11
C PRO A 35 -9.70 -10.52 3.03
N VAL A 36 -9.45 -9.98 1.84
CA VAL A 36 -10.38 -10.05 0.70
C VAL A 36 -10.35 -11.40 -0.03
N GLY A 37 -9.52 -12.35 0.43
CA GLY A 37 -9.46 -13.71 -0.12
C GLY A 37 -8.51 -13.89 -1.30
N MET A 38 -7.90 -12.83 -1.81
CA MET A 38 -6.91 -12.90 -2.88
C MET A 38 -5.56 -12.40 -2.39
N PRO A 39 -4.43 -13.03 -2.83
CA PRO A 39 -3.11 -12.50 -2.49
C PRO A 39 -2.90 -11.14 -3.16
N GLY A 40 -2.21 -10.25 -2.46
CA GLY A 40 -1.85 -8.92 -2.97
C GLY A 40 -0.35 -8.73 -2.97
N ARG A 41 0.13 -7.84 -3.83
CA ARG A 41 1.54 -7.44 -3.82
C ARG A 41 1.67 -6.15 -3.02
N ALA A 42 2.53 -6.17 -2.01
CA ALA A 42 2.70 -5.04 -1.10
C ALA A 42 4.17 -4.81 -0.75
N ILE A 43 4.46 -3.62 -0.24
CA ILE A 43 5.78 -3.30 0.32
C ILE A 43 5.86 -3.92 1.71
N TYR A 44 6.88 -4.77 1.94
CA TYR A 44 7.12 -5.40 3.23
C TYR A 44 7.51 -4.35 4.28
N ASN A 45 6.77 -4.31 5.37
CA ASN A 45 6.97 -3.35 6.45
C ASN A 45 6.69 -4.01 7.82
N ASN A 46 6.79 -3.22 8.88
CA ASN A 46 6.53 -3.71 10.24
C ASN A 46 5.11 -4.27 10.41
N PHE A 47 4.12 -3.67 9.74
CA PHE A 47 2.74 -4.15 9.79
C PHE A 47 2.64 -5.58 9.23
N ILE A 48 3.20 -5.83 8.04
CA ILE A 48 3.19 -7.16 7.42
C ILE A 48 3.90 -8.17 8.31
N LYS A 49 5.07 -7.80 8.87
CA LYS A 49 5.82 -8.63 9.79
C LYS A 49 4.98 -9.02 11.03
N GLN A 50 4.25 -8.07 11.59
CA GLN A 50 3.37 -8.32 12.73
C GLN A 50 2.21 -9.25 12.37
N THR A 51 1.61 -9.08 11.18
CA THR A 51 0.48 -9.92 10.74
C THR A 51 0.90 -11.35 10.45
N GLU A 52 2.15 -11.58 10.06
CA GLU A 52 2.71 -12.93 9.87
C GLU A 52 2.93 -13.65 11.19
N GLN A 53 3.23 -12.91 12.27
CA GLN A 53 3.52 -13.47 13.59
C GLN A 53 2.27 -13.71 14.43
N SER A 54 1.28 -12.82 14.32
CA SER A 54 0.07 -12.91 15.14
C SER A 54 -1.09 -12.15 14.49
N LYS A 55 -2.30 -12.53 14.90
CA LYS A 55 -3.52 -11.84 14.50
C LYS A 55 -3.56 -10.45 15.14
N CYS A 56 -3.85 -9.42 14.34
CA CYS A 56 -4.04 -8.06 14.84
C CYS A 56 -5.42 -7.92 15.50
N LYS A 57 -5.47 -7.18 16.60
CA LYS A 57 -6.73 -6.84 17.25
C LYS A 57 -7.54 -5.90 16.36
N ILE A 58 -8.83 -6.22 16.19
CA ILE A 58 -9.76 -5.40 15.44
C ILE A 58 -10.70 -4.71 16.43
N ASP A 59 -10.55 -3.39 16.58
CA ASP A 59 -11.34 -2.59 17.53
C ASP A 59 -12.69 -2.18 16.94
N LYS A 60 -12.76 -1.98 15.62
CA LYS A 60 -13.96 -1.52 14.94
C LYS A 60 -14.13 -2.23 13.59
N CYS A 61 -15.33 -2.73 13.33
CA CYS A 61 -15.69 -3.27 12.02
C CYS A 61 -16.35 -2.17 11.17
N TYR A 62 -15.82 -1.93 9.98
CA TYR A 62 -16.37 -0.96 9.02
C TYR A 62 -17.44 -1.53 8.13
N LYS A 63 -17.74 -2.84 8.24
CA LYS A 63 -18.73 -3.55 7.42
C LYS A 63 -18.47 -3.39 5.91
N CYS A 64 -17.20 -3.37 5.52
CA CYS A 64 -16.76 -3.09 4.16
C CYS A 64 -16.88 -4.30 3.22
N ILE A 65 -16.72 -5.51 3.75
CA ILE A 65 -16.75 -6.76 2.98
C ILE A 65 -17.76 -7.73 3.61
N LYS A 66 -18.75 -8.13 2.83
CA LYS A 66 -19.83 -9.01 3.31
C LYS A 66 -19.33 -10.36 3.85
N THR A 67 -18.30 -10.92 3.20
CA THR A 67 -17.75 -12.24 3.55
C THR A 67 -16.68 -12.20 4.64
N CYS A 68 -16.32 -11.02 5.13
CA CYS A 68 -15.30 -10.87 6.17
C CYS A 68 -15.84 -11.34 7.53
N ASP A 69 -15.10 -12.25 8.16
CA ASP A 69 -15.35 -12.71 9.53
C ASP A 69 -14.27 -12.14 10.44
N ILE A 70 -14.63 -11.16 11.27
CA ILE A 70 -13.70 -10.47 12.17
C ILE A 70 -13.04 -11.40 13.20
N THR A 71 -13.63 -12.57 13.45
CA THR A 71 -13.05 -13.55 14.37
C THR A 71 -11.91 -14.36 13.74
N LYS A 72 -11.87 -14.43 12.42
CA LYS A 72 -10.92 -15.25 11.63
C LYS A 72 -9.92 -14.45 10.82
N THR A 73 -10.28 -13.22 10.42
CA THR A 73 -9.39 -12.39 9.60
C THR A 73 -8.12 -11.98 10.34
N PRO A 74 -6.96 -11.98 9.69
CA PRO A 74 -5.71 -11.61 10.36
C PRO A 74 -5.62 -10.13 10.73
N TYR A 75 -6.32 -9.26 10.00
CA TYR A 75 -6.39 -7.81 10.25
C TYR A 75 -7.57 -7.19 9.50
N CYS A 76 -7.90 -5.94 9.82
CA CYS A 76 -8.93 -5.19 9.08
C CYS A 76 -8.30 -4.48 7.88
N ILE A 77 -8.68 -4.88 6.66
CA ILE A 77 -8.16 -4.27 5.42
C ILE A 77 -8.49 -2.79 5.32
N THR A 78 -9.71 -2.39 5.67
CA THR A 78 -10.13 -0.99 5.62
C THR A 78 -9.28 -0.12 6.54
N LYS A 79 -9.07 -0.55 7.78
CA LYS A 79 -8.24 0.20 8.73
C LYS A 79 -6.78 0.28 8.28
N ALA A 80 -6.26 -0.82 7.73
CA ALA A 80 -4.88 -0.83 7.20
C ALA A 80 -4.70 0.15 6.03
N LEU A 81 -5.69 0.26 5.15
CA LEU A 81 -5.66 1.19 4.02
C LEU A 81 -5.83 2.65 4.48
N ILE A 82 -6.69 2.91 5.46
CA ILE A 82 -6.83 4.24 6.06
C ILE A 82 -5.52 4.68 6.70
N ASN A 83 -4.89 3.81 7.49
CA ASN A 83 -3.60 4.10 8.11
C ASN A 83 -2.52 4.42 7.06
N ALA A 84 -2.55 3.75 5.92
CA ALA A 84 -1.62 4.01 4.82
C ALA A 84 -1.78 5.46 4.31
N VAL A 85 -3.01 5.86 3.98
CA VAL A 85 -3.30 7.21 3.45
C VAL A 85 -2.96 8.29 4.47
N GLU A 86 -3.21 8.04 5.76
CA GLU A 86 -2.94 8.99 6.85
C GLU A 86 -1.46 9.05 7.25
N GLY A 87 -0.63 8.12 6.80
CA GLY A 87 0.80 8.11 7.10
C GLY A 87 1.23 7.27 8.30
N ASN A 88 0.33 6.47 8.87
CA ASN A 88 0.64 5.56 9.99
C ASN A 88 1.30 4.28 9.47
N MET A 89 2.54 4.39 9.00
CA MET A 89 3.24 3.33 8.26
C MET A 89 3.44 2.04 9.07
N ASN A 90 3.50 2.12 10.39
CA ASN A 90 3.63 0.93 11.26
C ASN A 90 2.37 0.07 11.31
N LYS A 91 1.24 0.60 10.85
CA LYS A 91 -0.07 -0.08 10.83
C LYS A 91 -0.68 -0.09 9.44
N ALA A 92 0.10 0.21 8.43
CA ALA A 92 -0.36 0.42 7.06
C ALA A 92 -0.08 -0.77 6.16
N LEU A 93 -1.05 -1.09 5.33
CA LEU A 93 -0.89 -2.00 4.20
C LEU A 93 -0.68 -1.15 2.94
N VAL A 94 0.47 -1.29 2.31
CA VAL A 94 0.88 -0.49 1.16
C VAL A 94 0.98 -1.39 -0.06
N PHE A 95 -0.09 -1.46 -0.84
CA PHE A 95 -0.11 -2.20 -2.10
C PHE A 95 0.74 -1.49 -3.17
N CYS A 96 1.39 -2.26 -4.01
CA CYS A 96 2.23 -1.72 -5.08
C CYS A 96 2.33 -2.68 -6.26
N GLY A 97 2.81 -2.14 -7.40
CA GLY A 97 3.22 -2.97 -8.53
C GLY A 97 4.63 -3.55 -8.34
N SER A 98 5.00 -4.52 -9.15
CA SER A 98 6.31 -5.19 -9.06
C SER A 98 7.50 -4.26 -9.32
N ASN A 99 7.28 -3.15 -10.02
CA ASN A 99 8.34 -2.20 -10.42
C ASN A 99 8.42 -0.96 -9.53
N VAL A 100 7.79 -0.98 -8.35
CA VAL A 100 7.78 0.17 -7.42
C VAL A 100 9.18 0.68 -7.09
N TYR A 101 10.17 -0.20 -6.99
CA TYR A 101 11.55 0.14 -6.68
C TYR A 101 12.21 1.07 -7.72
N LYS A 102 11.63 1.20 -8.91
CA LYS A 102 12.11 2.10 -9.97
C LYS A 102 11.70 3.55 -9.76
N ILE A 103 10.75 3.83 -8.87
CA ILE A 103 10.32 5.19 -8.54
C ILE A 103 11.35 5.81 -7.60
N LYS A 104 11.90 6.98 -7.98
CA LYS A 104 12.99 7.61 -7.22
C LYS A 104 12.62 8.97 -6.64
N GLU A 105 11.56 9.61 -7.15
CA GLU A 105 11.15 10.95 -6.73
C GLU A 105 9.65 11.17 -6.92
N VAL A 106 9.13 12.14 -6.18
CA VAL A 106 7.76 12.65 -6.38
C VAL A 106 7.81 13.66 -7.53
N VAL A 107 6.95 13.48 -8.50
CA VAL A 107 6.85 14.35 -9.68
C VAL A 107 5.42 14.86 -9.85
N SER A 108 5.24 15.92 -10.67
CA SER A 108 3.89 16.33 -11.05
C SER A 108 3.29 15.34 -12.06
N VAL A 109 1.96 15.21 -12.07
CA VAL A 109 1.26 14.41 -13.09
C VAL A 109 1.57 14.93 -14.49
N HIS A 110 1.71 16.26 -14.65
CA HIS A 110 2.07 16.87 -15.92
C HIS A 110 3.40 16.33 -16.46
N ASN A 111 4.44 16.33 -15.62
CA ASN A 111 5.77 15.82 -15.99
C ASN A 111 5.74 14.31 -16.25
N LEU A 112 5.01 13.56 -15.41
CA LEU A 112 4.83 12.14 -15.61
C LEU A 112 4.15 11.81 -16.96
N MET A 113 3.12 12.55 -17.31
CA MET A 113 2.43 12.36 -18.59
C MET A 113 3.33 12.70 -19.77
N LYS A 114 4.16 13.74 -19.68
CA LYS A 114 5.16 14.03 -20.70
C LYS A 114 6.14 12.88 -20.88
N GLU A 115 6.65 12.33 -19.80
CA GLU A 115 7.57 11.19 -19.83
C GLU A 115 6.92 9.99 -20.53
N LEU A 116 5.70 9.64 -20.12
CA LEU A 116 4.97 8.50 -20.69
C LEU A 116 4.59 8.66 -22.17
N THR A 117 4.32 9.87 -22.61
CA THR A 117 3.94 10.14 -24.01
C THR A 117 5.17 10.29 -24.92
N CYS A 118 6.30 10.73 -24.40
CA CYS A 118 7.54 10.84 -25.18
C CYS A 118 8.19 9.49 -25.50
N GLU A 119 7.83 8.43 -24.78
CA GLU A 119 8.32 7.08 -25.02
C GLU A 119 7.55 6.33 -26.11
N ILE A 120 6.49 6.95 -26.61
CA ILE A 120 5.69 6.44 -27.70
C ILE A 120 6.25 7.02 -29.02
#